data_90b2b50e8228850677512e3b2c4eee30
#
_entry.id   90b2b50e8228850677512e3b2c4eee30
#
_cell.length_a   1.000
_cell.length_b   1.000
_cell.length_c   1.000
_cell.angle_alpha   90.00
_cell.angle_beta   90.00
_cell.angle_gamma   90.00
#
_symmetry.space_group_name_H-M   'P 1'
#
loop_
_entity.id
_entity.type
_entity.pdbx_description
1 polymer ?
#
loop_
_entity_poly.entity_id
_entity_poly.type
_entity_poly.pdbx_seq_one_letter_code
_entity_poly.pdbx_strand_id
1 'polypeptide(L)'
;MRYRPLFLAALVTASVAAFAQTPMPVTEPPGPAVTRDFCGQEVTFTLADPAAAAPQYRDFIGIWSDAAWTPQLCAALIVETVTPEGGAAVVYAYGPQAPNARSPGGVLRGTGIIQNGELRFQNSDGSQFAFRPYYADLDGSLVTPKGQSLHAIFKKTY
;
A
#
# COMPACT_ATOMS: atom_id res chain seq x y z
N MET A 1 -50.98 -60.40 36.61
CA MET A 1 -50.68 -58.98 36.31
C MET A 1 -49.40 -58.94 35.49
N ARG A 2 -49.49 -58.60 34.18
CA ARG A 2 -48.33 -58.54 33.26
C ARG A 2 -48.15 -57.10 32.85
N TYR A 3 -47.04 -56.45 33.28
CA TYR A 3 -46.63 -55.12 32.85
C TYR A 3 -45.91 -55.22 31.51
N ARG A 4 -46.41 -54.48 30.50
CA ARG A 4 -45.72 -54.22 29.24
C ARG A 4 -44.96 -52.90 29.34
N PRO A 5 -43.68 -52.84 29.02
CA PRO A 5 -43.01 -51.56 28.91
C PRO A 5 -43.26 -50.94 27.52
N LEU A 6 -43.71 -49.68 27.52
CA LEU A 6 -43.75 -48.82 26.33
C LEU A 6 -42.33 -48.29 26.05
N PHE A 7 -41.81 -48.62 24.89
CA PHE A 7 -40.60 -47.98 24.36
C PHE A 7 -41.00 -46.67 23.64
N LEU A 8 -40.60 -45.52 24.19
CA LEU A 8 -40.63 -44.23 23.49
C LEU A 8 -39.41 -44.14 22.61
N ALA A 9 -39.58 -44.08 21.29
CA ALA A 9 -38.52 -43.79 20.33
C ALA A 9 -38.42 -42.26 20.18
N ALA A 10 -37.31 -41.69 20.65
CA ALA A 10 -36.99 -40.28 20.42
C ALA A 10 -36.36 -40.11 19.04
N LEU A 11 -37.06 -39.40 18.15
CA LEU A 11 -36.50 -38.96 16.88
C LEU A 11 -35.60 -37.76 17.15
N VAL A 12 -34.28 -37.92 16.92
CA VAL A 12 -33.31 -36.83 16.91
C VAL A 12 -33.24 -36.30 15.48
N THR A 13 -33.81 -35.13 15.23
CA THR A 13 -33.65 -34.39 13.96
C THR A 13 -32.34 -33.62 13.98
N ALA A 14 -31.34 -34.08 13.22
CA ALA A 14 -30.12 -33.38 13.04
C ALA A 14 -30.33 -32.22 12.03
N SER A 15 -30.31 -30.98 12.54
CA SER A 15 -30.29 -29.77 11.70
C SER A 15 -28.91 -29.59 11.09
N VAL A 16 -28.81 -29.78 9.79
CA VAL A 16 -27.57 -29.45 9.00
C VAL A 16 -27.53 -27.95 8.80
N ALA A 17 -26.70 -27.24 9.55
CA ALA A 17 -26.41 -25.82 9.29
C ALA A 17 -25.62 -25.69 8.01
N ALA A 18 -26.25 -25.19 6.95
CA ALA A 18 -25.58 -24.80 5.73
C ALA A 18 -24.69 -23.56 6.02
N PHE A 19 -23.40 -23.74 6.10
CA PHE A 19 -22.46 -22.61 6.11
C PHE A 19 -22.52 -21.91 4.75
N ALA A 20 -23.13 -20.74 4.70
CA ALA A 20 -23.03 -19.84 3.56
C ALA A 20 -21.57 -19.40 3.45
N GLN A 21 -20.86 -19.92 2.47
CA GLN A 21 -19.53 -19.44 2.12
C GLN A 21 -19.71 -18.03 1.55
N THR A 22 -19.26 -17.02 2.30
CA THR A 22 -19.12 -15.66 1.80
C THR A 22 -18.12 -15.72 0.63
N PRO A 23 -18.48 -15.23 -0.58
CA PRO A 23 -17.52 -15.19 -1.68
C PRO A 23 -16.34 -14.32 -1.24
N MET A 24 -15.13 -14.90 -1.30
CA MET A 24 -13.91 -14.15 -1.09
C MET A 24 -13.84 -13.03 -2.13
N PRO A 25 -13.46 -11.79 -1.75
CA PRO A 25 -13.30 -10.72 -2.72
C PRO A 25 -12.26 -11.20 -3.76
N VAL A 26 -12.69 -11.22 -5.01
CA VAL A 26 -11.80 -11.50 -6.14
C VAL A 26 -10.82 -10.34 -6.19
N THR A 27 -9.60 -10.55 -5.73
CA THR A 27 -8.51 -9.58 -5.92
C THR A 27 -8.24 -9.54 -7.42
N GLU A 28 -8.61 -8.44 -8.06
CA GLU A 28 -8.31 -8.21 -9.46
C GLU A 28 -6.79 -8.36 -9.67
N PRO A 29 -6.35 -9.12 -10.68
CA PRO A 29 -4.92 -9.31 -10.90
C PRO A 29 -4.26 -7.94 -11.12
N PRO A 30 -3.07 -7.70 -10.55
CA PRO A 30 -2.34 -6.47 -10.79
C PRO A 30 -2.14 -6.26 -12.28
N GLY A 31 -2.17 -5.01 -12.74
CA GLY A 31 -1.88 -4.64 -14.11
C GLY A 31 -0.52 -5.16 -14.58
N PRO A 32 -0.19 -5.01 -15.88
CA PRO A 32 1.09 -5.47 -16.41
C PRO A 32 2.25 -4.81 -15.66
N ALA A 33 3.33 -5.57 -15.46
CA ALA A 33 4.56 -5.04 -14.89
C ALA A 33 5.19 -4.01 -15.84
N VAL A 34 5.57 -2.87 -15.28
CA VAL A 34 6.20 -1.75 -15.99
C VAL A 34 7.56 -1.49 -15.37
N THR A 35 8.58 -1.27 -16.20
CA THR A 35 9.92 -0.88 -15.75
C THR A 35 10.21 0.57 -16.18
N ARG A 36 10.62 1.39 -15.21
CA ARG A 36 11.04 2.79 -15.46
C ARG A 36 12.24 3.17 -14.60
N ASP A 37 12.98 4.18 -15.04
CA ASP A 37 14.03 4.80 -14.25
C ASP A 37 13.45 5.92 -13.37
N PHE A 38 13.82 5.89 -12.08
CA PHE A 38 13.54 6.96 -11.13
C PHE A 38 14.80 7.25 -10.32
N CYS A 39 15.28 8.49 -10.36
CA CYS A 39 16.46 8.89 -9.59
C CYS A 39 17.72 8.06 -9.91
N GLY A 40 17.87 7.60 -11.17
CA GLY A 40 18.95 6.71 -11.59
C GLY A 40 18.81 5.27 -11.07
N GLN A 41 17.62 4.87 -10.66
CA GLN A 41 17.30 3.50 -10.23
C GLN A 41 16.29 2.89 -11.22
N GLU A 42 16.62 1.74 -11.78
CA GLU A 42 15.64 0.96 -12.54
C GLU A 42 14.65 0.27 -11.62
N VAL A 43 13.36 0.58 -11.79
CA VAL A 43 12.27 0.10 -10.93
C VAL A 43 11.23 -0.62 -11.77
N THR A 44 10.98 -1.88 -11.45
CA THR A 44 9.86 -2.64 -12.00
C THR A 44 8.73 -2.68 -10.99
N PHE A 45 7.52 -2.32 -11.39
CA PHE A 45 6.33 -2.24 -10.53
C PHE A 45 5.07 -2.60 -11.30
N THR A 46 3.97 -2.81 -10.57
CA THR A 46 2.63 -3.00 -11.13
C THR A 46 1.69 -1.95 -10.52
N LEU A 47 0.70 -1.49 -11.27
CA LEU A 47 -0.32 -0.60 -10.73
C LEU A 47 -1.68 -1.28 -10.81
N ALA A 48 -2.41 -1.27 -9.71
CA ALA A 48 -3.82 -1.60 -9.71
C ALA A 48 -4.62 -0.47 -10.38
N ASP A 49 -5.79 -0.82 -10.92
CA ASP A 49 -6.74 0.19 -11.37
C ASP A 49 -7.23 1.00 -10.15
N PRO A 50 -7.00 2.32 -10.11
CA PRO A 50 -7.52 3.15 -9.02
C PRO A 50 -9.04 3.05 -8.86
N ALA A 51 -9.79 2.77 -9.94
CA ALA A 51 -11.23 2.62 -9.88
C ALA A 51 -11.68 1.39 -9.06
N ALA A 52 -10.83 0.36 -8.96
CA ALA A 52 -11.09 -0.82 -8.15
C ALA A 52 -10.88 -0.59 -6.63
N ALA A 53 -10.14 0.45 -6.26
CA ALA A 53 -9.93 0.80 -4.87
C ALA A 53 -11.11 1.55 -4.25
N ALA A 54 -11.23 1.51 -2.92
CA ALA A 54 -12.20 2.30 -2.19
C ALA A 54 -12.00 3.81 -2.48
N PRO A 55 -13.09 4.60 -2.64
CA PRO A 55 -13.00 5.99 -3.12
C PRO A 55 -11.99 6.86 -2.39
N GLN A 56 -11.88 6.70 -1.06
CA GLN A 56 -10.98 7.48 -0.22
C GLN A 56 -9.48 7.16 -0.42
N TYR A 57 -9.16 6.10 -1.16
CA TYR A 57 -7.77 5.66 -1.39
C TYR A 57 -7.30 5.80 -2.84
N ARG A 58 -8.22 6.04 -3.78
CA ARG A 58 -7.95 6.09 -5.22
C ARG A 58 -6.86 7.08 -5.58
N ASP A 59 -6.87 8.23 -4.92
CA ASP A 59 -5.94 9.33 -5.20
C ASP A 59 -4.50 9.00 -4.79
N PHE A 60 -4.29 7.99 -3.95
CA PHE A 60 -2.94 7.56 -3.58
C PHE A 60 -2.31 6.63 -4.62
N ILE A 61 -3.10 5.81 -5.34
CA ILE A 61 -2.58 4.84 -6.30
C ILE A 61 -1.99 5.58 -7.50
N GLY A 62 -0.74 5.25 -7.86
CA GLY A 62 -0.07 5.87 -8.99
C GLY A 62 1.43 6.04 -8.79
N ILE A 63 2.00 6.84 -9.69
CA ILE A 63 3.40 7.19 -9.72
C ILE A 63 3.55 8.66 -9.34
N TRP A 64 4.37 8.91 -8.35
CA TRP A 64 4.66 10.22 -7.78
C TRP A 64 6.16 10.46 -7.88
N SER A 65 6.59 11.37 -8.73
CA SER A 65 8.01 11.63 -9.01
C SER A 65 8.35 13.12 -9.02
N ASP A 66 9.47 13.48 -9.62
CA ASP A 66 9.97 14.85 -9.71
C ASP A 66 10.08 15.56 -8.34
N ALA A 67 10.34 14.77 -7.30
CA ALA A 67 10.52 15.23 -5.95
C ALA A 67 12.00 15.23 -5.55
N ALA A 68 12.38 16.13 -4.65
CA ALA A 68 13.69 16.16 -4.03
C ALA A 68 13.58 16.54 -2.56
N TRP A 69 14.09 15.70 -1.68
CA TRP A 69 14.17 16.02 -0.26
C TRP A 69 15.17 17.11 0.05
N THR A 70 16.22 17.16 -0.76
CA THR A 70 17.25 18.20 -0.77
C THR A 70 17.68 18.46 -2.22
N PRO A 71 18.38 19.53 -2.55
CA PRO A 71 18.90 19.74 -3.90
C PRO A 71 19.78 18.62 -4.45
N GLN A 72 20.24 17.70 -3.57
CA GLN A 72 21.10 16.58 -3.94
C GLN A 72 20.42 15.21 -3.89
N LEU A 73 19.20 15.13 -3.33
CA LEU A 73 18.52 13.85 -3.07
C LEU A 73 17.15 13.82 -3.77
N CYS A 74 17.13 13.22 -4.95
CA CYS A 74 15.92 12.89 -5.71
C CYS A 74 15.10 11.80 -5.00
N ALA A 75 13.79 11.84 -5.16
CA ALA A 75 12.89 10.84 -4.65
C ALA A 75 11.69 10.59 -5.59
N ALA A 76 11.20 9.35 -5.59
CA ALA A 76 9.96 8.95 -6.23
C ALA A 76 9.23 7.92 -5.35
N LEU A 77 7.91 7.97 -5.36
CA LEU A 77 7.02 7.04 -4.69
C LEU A 77 6.08 6.40 -5.71
N ILE A 78 5.95 5.09 -5.67
CA ILE A 78 4.94 4.35 -6.41
C ILE A 78 4.04 3.68 -5.37
N VAL A 79 2.73 3.92 -5.46
CA VAL A 79 1.72 3.21 -4.68
C VAL A 79 1.07 2.21 -5.62
N GLU A 80 1.44 0.95 -5.48
CA GLU A 80 1.05 -0.12 -6.42
C GLU A 80 -0.41 -0.55 -6.21
N THR A 81 -0.81 -0.74 -4.96
CA THR A 81 -2.16 -1.18 -4.57
C THR A 81 -2.53 -0.61 -3.21
N VAL A 82 -3.84 -0.52 -2.94
CA VAL A 82 -4.36 -0.21 -1.59
C VAL A 82 -5.48 -1.18 -1.27
N THR A 83 -5.41 -1.82 -0.09
CA THR A 83 -6.46 -2.71 0.40
C THR A 83 -7.66 -1.93 0.93
N PRO A 84 -8.85 -2.56 1.08
CA PRO A 84 -10.03 -1.91 1.65
C PRO A 84 -9.81 -1.32 3.05
N GLU A 85 -8.86 -1.87 3.82
CA GLU A 85 -8.49 -1.42 5.17
C GLU A 85 -7.44 -0.31 5.17
N GLY A 86 -6.97 0.12 3.98
CA GLY A 86 -5.98 1.18 3.81
C GLY A 86 -4.52 0.73 3.84
N GLY A 87 -4.27 -0.58 3.84
CA GLY A 87 -2.91 -1.11 3.66
C GLY A 87 -2.44 -0.85 2.22
N ALA A 88 -1.28 -0.22 2.05
CA ALA A 88 -0.72 0.15 0.75
C ALA A 88 0.56 -0.60 0.45
N ALA A 89 0.69 -1.18 -0.75
CA ALA A 89 1.96 -1.66 -1.27
C ALA A 89 2.70 -0.48 -1.89
N VAL A 90 3.93 -0.23 -1.44
CA VAL A 90 4.71 0.93 -1.86
C VAL A 90 6.08 0.53 -2.40
N VAL A 91 6.53 1.25 -3.41
CA VAL A 91 7.90 1.25 -3.89
C VAL A 91 8.42 2.67 -3.81
N TYR A 92 9.53 2.85 -3.13
CA TYR A 92 10.16 4.14 -2.97
C TYR A 92 11.56 4.10 -3.55
N ALA A 93 11.82 4.96 -4.53
CA ALA A 93 13.12 5.10 -5.16
C ALA A 93 13.76 6.43 -4.74
N TYR A 94 15.05 6.41 -4.50
CA TYR A 94 15.83 7.60 -4.18
C TYR A 94 17.23 7.52 -4.79
N GLY A 95 17.83 8.65 -5.01
CA GLY A 95 19.17 8.69 -5.58
C GLY A 95 19.74 10.10 -5.67
N PRO A 96 21.00 10.21 -6.13
CA PRO A 96 21.62 11.50 -6.34
C PRO A 96 20.91 12.26 -7.46
N GLN A 97 20.66 13.55 -7.25
CA GLN A 97 20.08 14.41 -8.25
C GLN A 97 21.10 14.85 -9.33
N ALA A 98 22.37 14.75 -9.01
CA ALA A 98 23.46 15.04 -9.94
C ALA A 98 24.32 13.78 -10.16
N PRO A 99 24.79 13.53 -11.40
CA PRO A 99 25.55 12.32 -11.74
C PRO A 99 26.83 12.12 -10.91
N ASN A 100 27.37 13.18 -10.35
CA ASN A 100 28.62 13.18 -9.58
C ASN A 100 28.39 13.23 -8.05
N ALA A 101 27.12 13.15 -7.60
CA ALA A 101 26.84 13.14 -6.17
C ALA A 101 27.25 11.79 -5.57
N ARG A 102 27.93 11.83 -4.42
CA ARG A 102 28.41 10.64 -3.71
C ARG A 102 27.32 9.94 -2.87
N SER A 103 26.08 10.39 -2.95
CA SER A 103 24.99 9.78 -2.22
C SER A 103 24.57 8.47 -2.90
N PRO A 104 24.54 7.36 -2.22
CA PRO A 104 24.03 6.12 -2.78
C PRO A 104 22.54 6.29 -3.08
N GLY A 105 22.09 5.76 -4.21
CA GLY A 105 20.68 5.57 -4.50
C GLY A 105 20.18 4.21 -4.05
N GLY A 106 18.89 4.00 -4.09
CA GLY A 106 18.28 2.71 -3.77
C GLY A 106 16.80 2.66 -4.05
N VAL A 107 16.28 1.44 -3.99
CA VAL A 107 14.85 1.15 -4.10
C VAL A 107 14.41 0.41 -2.84
N LEU A 108 13.39 0.92 -2.19
CA LEU A 108 12.75 0.30 -1.04
C LEU A 108 11.38 -0.21 -1.45
N ARG A 109 11.06 -1.43 -1.03
CA ARG A 109 9.73 -2.00 -1.19
C ARG A 109 9.17 -2.32 0.18
N GLY A 110 7.91 -2.00 0.39
CA GLY A 110 7.30 -2.25 1.68
C GLY A 110 5.80 -2.02 1.67
N THR A 111 5.26 -1.99 2.86
CA THR A 111 3.86 -1.70 3.08
C THR A 111 3.72 -0.45 3.93
N GLY A 112 2.73 0.37 3.57
CA GLY A 112 2.31 1.51 4.34
C GLY A 112 0.87 1.35 4.82
N ILE A 113 0.39 2.30 5.59
CA ILE A 113 -1.00 2.40 6.02
C ILE A 113 -1.53 3.80 5.70
N ILE A 114 -2.73 3.86 5.13
CA ILE A 114 -3.44 5.13 4.92
C ILE A 114 -4.44 5.28 6.05
N GLN A 115 -4.24 6.29 6.87
CA GLN A 115 -5.14 6.66 7.97
C GLN A 115 -5.33 8.17 7.99
N ASN A 116 -6.58 8.62 8.19
CA ASN A 116 -6.92 10.04 8.26
C ASN A 116 -6.43 10.85 7.04
N GLY A 117 -6.47 10.25 5.84
CA GLY A 117 -6.02 10.89 4.60
C GLY A 117 -4.51 11.03 4.47
N GLU A 118 -3.73 10.24 5.19
CA GLU A 118 -2.27 10.26 5.14
C GLU A 118 -1.73 8.85 4.99
N LEU A 119 -0.89 8.62 3.97
CA LEU A 119 -0.10 7.40 3.80
C LEU A 119 1.16 7.50 4.63
N ARG A 120 1.39 6.52 5.49
CA ARG A 120 2.60 6.43 6.33
C ARG A 120 3.29 5.08 6.13
N PHE A 121 4.60 5.12 6.10
CA PHE A 121 5.44 3.92 6.19
C PHE A 121 6.79 4.24 6.84
N GLN A 122 7.48 3.20 7.27
CA GLN A 122 8.79 3.31 7.89
C GLN A 122 9.78 2.39 7.19
N ASN A 123 11.00 2.86 6.98
CA ASN A 123 12.10 2.06 6.48
C ASN A 123 12.82 1.34 7.64
N SER A 124 13.58 0.30 7.28
CA SER A 124 14.37 -0.50 8.22
C SER A 124 15.46 0.29 8.96
N ASP A 125 15.92 1.42 8.40
CA ASP A 125 16.86 2.33 9.04
C ASP A 125 16.20 3.25 10.11
N GLY A 126 14.86 3.19 10.25
CA GLY A 126 14.08 4.03 11.14
C GLY A 126 13.59 5.35 10.54
N SER A 127 13.89 5.62 9.27
CA SER A 127 13.31 6.76 8.54
C SER A 127 11.79 6.62 8.45
N GLN A 128 11.05 7.68 8.76
CA GLN A 128 9.59 7.72 8.74
C GLN A 128 9.12 8.62 7.62
N PHE A 129 8.20 8.11 6.80
CA PHE A 129 7.62 8.80 5.67
C PHE A 129 6.13 9.03 5.91
N ALA A 130 5.64 10.21 5.53
CA ALA A 130 4.22 10.50 5.49
C ALA A 130 3.90 11.32 4.25
N PHE A 131 2.77 11.02 3.60
CA PHE A 131 2.33 11.66 2.36
C PHE A 131 0.86 12.00 2.47
N ARG A 132 0.52 13.25 2.14
CA ARG A 132 -0.86 13.74 2.10
C ARG A 132 -1.20 14.25 0.72
N PRO A 133 -2.43 14.06 0.24
CA PRO A 133 -2.90 14.72 -0.97
C PRO A 133 -2.74 16.25 -0.86
N TYR A 134 -2.16 16.83 -1.88
CA TYR A 134 -1.96 18.28 -2.00
C TYR A 134 -2.31 18.70 -3.42
N TYR A 135 -3.55 19.14 -3.63
CA TYR A 135 -4.14 19.34 -4.96
C TYR A 135 -4.06 18.05 -5.80
N ALA A 136 -3.38 18.09 -6.95
CA ALA A 136 -3.16 16.92 -7.81
C ALA A 136 -1.88 16.13 -7.45
N ASP A 137 -1.11 16.57 -6.46
CA ASP A 137 0.18 16.04 -6.05
C ASP A 137 0.13 15.43 -4.63
N LEU A 138 1.26 15.00 -4.11
CA LEU A 138 1.42 14.63 -2.69
C LEU A 138 2.41 15.56 -2.00
N ASP A 139 2.03 16.08 -0.84
CA ASP A 139 2.96 16.69 0.11
C ASP A 139 3.59 15.60 0.95
N GLY A 140 4.89 15.40 0.78
CA GLY A 140 5.68 14.40 1.48
C GLY A 140 6.48 14.99 2.62
N SER A 141 6.53 14.27 3.74
CA SER A 141 7.42 14.53 4.86
C SER A 141 8.28 13.30 5.15
N LEU A 142 9.54 13.54 5.46
CA LEU A 142 10.51 12.53 5.87
C LEU A 142 11.14 12.95 7.19
N VAL A 143 11.05 12.10 8.18
CA VAL A 143 11.82 12.23 9.43
C VAL A 143 12.93 11.20 9.43
N THR A 144 14.16 11.68 9.42
CA THR A 144 15.34 10.80 9.44
C THR A 144 15.56 10.18 10.83
N PRO A 145 16.35 9.09 10.97
CA PRO A 145 16.68 8.52 12.28
C PRO A 145 17.37 9.49 13.24
N LYS A 146 17.98 10.55 12.70
CA LYS A 146 18.60 11.63 13.47
C LYS A 146 17.64 12.74 13.89
N GLY A 147 16.34 12.60 13.57
CA GLY A 147 15.31 13.57 13.90
C GLY A 147 15.24 14.78 12.95
N GLN A 148 15.95 14.76 11.83
CA GLN A 148 15.84 15.81 10.82
C GLN A 148 14.53 15.63 10.04
N SER A 149 13.76 16.71 9.91
CA SER A 149 12.54 16.75 9.10
C SER A 149 12.82 17.39 7.75
N LEU A 150 12.38 16.73 6.68
CA LEU A 150 12.48 17.19 5.30
C LEU A 150 11.08 17.17 4.67
N HIS A 151 10.84 18.07 3.72
CA HIS A 151 9.58 18.16 2.97
C HIS A 151 9.83 18.24 1.48
N ALA A 152 8.96 17.63 0.69
CA ALA A 152 9.01 17.68 -0.76
C ALA A 152 7.62 17.47 -1.37
N ILE A 153 7.36 18.10 -2.51
CA ILE A 153 6.16 17.87 -3.29
C ILE A 153 6.48 16.80 -4.35
N PHE A 154 5.70 15.74 -4.32
CA PHE A 154 5.75 14.63 -5.25
C PHE A 154 4.71 14.83 -6.34
N LYS A 155 5.16 15.03 -7.58
CA LYS A 155 4.28 15.27 -8.72
C LYS A 155 3.63 13.98 -9.20
N LYS A 156 2.32 14.01 -9.46
CA LYS A 156 1.65 12.89 -10.09
C LYS A 156 2.09 12.79 -11.55
N THR A 157 2.68 11.67 -11.92
CA THR A 157 3.18 11.42 -13.29
C THR A 157 2.44 10.29 -13.99
N TYR A 158 1.59 9.56 -13.23
CA TYR A 158 0.64 8.57 -13.73
C TYR A 158 -0.38 8.20 -12.65
#